data_bbe7b22efbd638e51304179d96c3ee52
#
_entry.id   bbe7b22efbd638e51304179d96c3ee52
#
_cell.length_a   1.000
_cell.length_b   1.000
_cell.length_c   1.000
_cell.angle_alpha   90.00
_cell.angle_beta   90.00
_cell.angle_gamma   90.00
#
_symmetry.space_group_name_H-M   'P 1'
#
loop_
_entity.id
_entity.type
_entity.pdbx_description
1 polymer ?
#
loop_
_entity_poly.entity_id
_entity_poly.type
_entity_poly.pdbx_seq_one_letter_code
_entity_poly.pdbx_strand_id
1 'polypeptide(L)'
;MVHLYYDSRTGNVQRFINKVTQITGWQAHKIEPEMPVEQPGHLITYTTKIGCVADKTLAFMHAHADKVFSVSSSGNRNWGPNYGLAANKISHDFDIPLAMKFELSGTMEDINQFIDIIKNQYNDSKRGSQKLDIA
;
A
#
# COMPACT_ATOMS: atom_id res chain seq x y z
N MET A 1 0.77 -12.78 10.28
CA MET A 1 1.90 -12.07 9.63
C MET A 1 1.37 -11.05 8.63
N VAL A 2 1.86 -9.83 8.70
CA VAL A 2 1.50 -8.78 7.74
C VAL A 2 2.27 -9.00 6.44
N HIS A 3 1.57 -8.91 5.31
CA HIS A 3 2.16 -8.98 3.99
C HIS A 3 2.01 -7.63 3.30
N LEU A 4 3.08 -7.18 2.65
CA LEU A 4 3.11 -5.95 1.87
C LEU A 4 3.37 -6.29 0.42
N TYR A 5 2.59 -5.69 -0.48
CA TYR A 5 2.77 -5.82 -1.93
C TYR A 5 3.15 -4.45 -2.46
N TYR A 6 4.26 -4.34 -3.18
CA TYR A 6 4.77 -3.03 -3.58
C TYR A 6 5.23 -2.98 -5.03
N ASP A 7 5.09 -1.79 -5.60
CA ASP A 7 5.61 -1.46 -6.91
C ASP A 7 6.56 -0.27 -6.77
N SER A 8 7.75 -0.36 -7.34
CA SER A 8 8.76 0.70 -7.25
C SER A 8 9.46 0.87 -8.59
N ARG A 9 9.49 2.10 -9.10
CA ARG A 9 10.14 2.39 -10.38
C ARG A 9 11.52 3.03 -10.19
N THR A 10 11.60 4.05 -9.33
CA THR A 10 12.82 4.84 -9.15
C THR A 10 13.57 4.49 -7.87
N GLY A 11 13.06 3.53 -7.12
CA GLY A 11 13.65 3.09 -5.86
C GLY A 11 13.09 3.75 -4.61
N ASN A 12 12.21 4.75 -4.74
CA ASN A 12 11.64 5.42 -3.57
C ASN A 12 10.79 4.48 -2.72
N VAL A 13 9.87 3.75 -3.33
CA VAL A 13 9.05 2.78 -2.62
C VAL A 13 9.91 1.64 -2.07
N GLN A 14 10.88 1.17 -2.85
CA GLN A 14 11.79 0.11 -2.40
C GLN A 14 12.52 0.53 -1.12
N ARG A 15 13.04 1.76 -1.06
CA ARG A 15 13.73 2.26 0.14
C ARG A 15 12.78 2.38 1.33
N PHE A 16 11.55 2.83 1.10
CA PHE A 16 10.52 2.89 2.13
C PHE A 16 10.23 1.49 2.68
N ILE A 17 10.00 0.53 1.80
CA ILE A 17 9.71 -0.86 2.17
C ILE A 17 10.89 -1.49 2.92
N ASN A 18 12.11 -1.25 2.48
CA ASN A 18 13.30 -1.79 3.15
C ASN A 18 13.38 -1.35 4.61
N LYS A 19 13.08 -0.08 4.88
CA LYS A 19 13.09 0.43 6.26
C LYS A 19 11.95 -0.15 7.08
N VAL A 20 10.76 -0.26 6.52
CA VAL A 20 9.61 -0.85 7.20
C VAL A 20 9.90 -2.31 7.57
N THR A 21 10.39 -3.11 6.64
CA THR A 21 10.65 -4.53 6.89
C THR A 21 11.81 -4.74 7.85
N GLN A 22 12.81 -3.86 7.82
CA GLN A 22 13.93 -3.91 8.76
C GLN A 22 13.45 -3.72 10.20
N ILE A 23 12.47 -2.83 10.41
CA ILE A 23 11.92 -2.56 11.75
C ILE A 23 10.94 -3.63 12.19
N THR A 24 10.08 -4.10 11.29
CA THR A 24 8.93 -4.94 11.64
C THR A 24 9.14 -6.43 11.42
N GLY A 25 10.01 -6.81 10.50
CA GLY A 25 10.13 -8.19 10.05
C GLY A 25 8.97 -8.66 9.16
N TRP A 26 8.11 -7.76 8.70
CA TRP A 26 6.98 -8.10 7.84
C TRP A 26 7.46 -8.63 6.49
N GLN A 27 6.62 -9.43 5.84
CA GLN A 27 6.91 -9.98 4.52
C GLN A 27 6.57 -8.95 3.43
N ALA A 28 7.52 -8.67 2.55
CA ALA A 28 7.30 -7.74 1.45
C ALA A 28 7.53 -8.45 0.11
N HIS A 29 6.62 -8.20 -0.83
CA HIS A 29 6.62 -8.84 -2.14
C HIS A 29 6.55 -7.78 -3.22
N LYS A 30 7.56 -7.75 -4.09
CA LYS A 30 7.51 -6.88 -5.26
C LYS A 30 6.49 -7.44 -6.24
N ILE A 31 5.54 -6.62 -6.68
CA ILE A 31 4.48 -7.12 -7.54
C ILE A 31 4.97 -7.40 -8.96
N GLU A 32 4.45 -8.48 -9.54
CA GLU A 32 4.65 -8.86 -10.92
C GLU A 32 3.28 -9.20 -11.52
N PRO A 33 3.08 -9.01 -12.84
CA PRO A 33 1.73 -9.14 -13.41
C PRO A 33 1.07 -10.48 -13.21
N GLU A 34 1.84 -11.56 -13.20
CA GLU A 34 1.31 -12.92 -13.14
C GLU A 34 1.61 -13.65 -11.83
N MET A 35 2.03 -12.90 -10.79
CA MET A 35 2.36 -13.53 -9.53
C MET A 35 1.11 -14.05 -8.82
N PRO A 36 1.19 -15.22 -8.18
CA PRO A 36 0.10 -15.67 -7.32
C PRO A 36 0.07 -14.86 -6.03
N VAL A 37 -1.13 -14.58 -5.51
CA VAL A 37 -1.31 -13.92 -4.22
C VAL A 37 -2.13 -14.84 -3.35
N GLU A 38 -1.46 -15.49 -2.42
CA GLU A 38 -2.09 -16.44 -1.49
C GLU A 38 -2.54 -15.75 -0.20
N GLN A 39 -1.74 -14.80 0.28
CA GLN A 39 -2.01 -14.10 1.54
C GLN A 39 -2.46 -12.68 1.25
N PRO A 40 -3.56 -12.22 1.87
CA PRO A 40 -3.97 -10.83 1.73
C PRO A 40 -2.96 -9.89 2.40
N GLY A 41 -2.93 -8.65 1.94
CA GLY A 41 -1.96 -7.68 2.45
C GLY A 41 -2.28 -6.25 2.04
N HIS A 42 -1.27 -5.41 2.16
CA HIS A 42 -1.39 -3.98 1.92
C HIS A 42 -0.55 -3.58 0.72
N LEU A 43 -1.10 -2.72 -0.13
CA LEU A 43 -0.42 -2.27 -1.34
C LEU A 43 0.30 -0.95 -1.08
N ILE A 44 1.54 -0.86 -1.53
CA ILE A 44 2.32 0.37 -1.53
C ILE A 44 2.83 0.61 -2.95
N THR A 45 2.45 1.73 -3.54
CA THR A 45 2.81 2.05 -4.92
C THR A 45 3.32 3.48 -5.03
N TYR A 46 3.41 3.98 -6.25
CA TYR A 46 3.84 5.34 -6.53
C TYR A 46 2.89 5.99 -7.54
N THR A 47 2.91 7.32 -7.55
CA THR A 47 2.13 8.09 -8.52
C THR A 47 3.05 8.41 -9.68
N THR A 48 2.63 8.05 -10.89
CA THR A 48 3.41 8.30 -12.11
C THR A 48 2.75 9.40 -12.93
N LYS A 49 3.52 10.04 -13.80
CA LYS A 49 3.08 11.18 -14.61
C LYS A 49 2.41 12.21 -13.68
N ILE A 50 1.35 12.86 -14.15
CA ILE A 50 0.63 13.82 -13.33
C ILE A 50 -0.59 13.12 -12.74
N GLY A 51 -0.35 12.39 -11.62
CA GLY A 51 -1.45 11.76 -10.86
C GLY A 51 -1.95 10.43 -11.38
N CYS A 52 -1.15 9.69 -12.16
CA CYS A 52 -1.57 8.41 -12.72
C CYS A 52 -1.14 7.22 -11.88
N VAL A 53 -1.92 6.15 -11.96
CA VAL A 53 -1.55 4.84 -11.38
C VAL A 53 -0.61 4.15 -12.36
N ALA A 54 0.46 3.53 -11.83
CA ALA A 54 1.38 2.76 -12.65
C ALA A 54 0.67 1.55 -13.27
N ASP A 55 1.03 1.22 -14.51
CA ASP A 55 0.36 0.14 -15.27
C ASP A 55 0.46 -1.20 -14.54
N LYS A 56 1.62 -1.53 -13.99
CA LYS A 56 1.83 -2.78 -13.26
C LYS A 56 0.95 -2.85 -12.01
N THR A 57 0.85 -1.75 -11.28
CA THR A 57 -0.02 -1.65 -10.10
C THR A 57 -1.48 -1.84 -10.50
N LEU A 58 -1.92 -1.21 -11.57
CA LEU A 58 -3.31 -1.33 -12.02
C LEU A 58 -3.63 -2.76 -12.42
N ALA A 59 -2.74 -3.43 -13.15
CA ALA A 59 -2.90 -4.83 -13.53
C ALA A 59 -2.99 -5.74 -12.29
N PHE A 60 -2.14 -5.50 -11.30
CA PHE A 60 -2.18 -6.21 -10.03
C PHE A 60 -3.53 -6.04 -9.33
N MET A 61 -4.04 -4.83 -9.28
CA MET A 61 -5.32 -4.55 -8.63
C MET A 61 -6.49 -5.21 -9.33
N HIS A 62 -6.51 -5.21 -10.67
CA HIS A 62 -7.56 -5.90 -11.41
C HIS A 62 -7.59 -7.40 -11.14
N ALA A 63 -6.41 -7.99 -10.88
CA ALA A 63 -6.32 -9.42 -10.62
C ALA A 63 -6.57 -9.78 -9.15
N HIS A 64 -6.18 -8.92 -8.20
CA HIS A 64 -6.07 -9.29 -6.79
C HIS A 64 -6.68 -8.28 -5.81
N ALA A 65 -7.59 -7.41 -6.24
CA ALA A 65 -8.19 -6.39 -5.37
C ALA A 65 -8.85 -6.99 -4.12
N ASP A 66 -9.43 -8.19 -4.24
CA ASP A 66 -10.07 -8.89 -3.14
C ASP A 66 -9.11 -9.29 -2.01
N LYS A 67 -7.81 -9.25 -2.28
CA LYS A 67 -6.76 -9.59 -1.32
C LYS A 67 -5.99 -8.37 -0.79
N VAL A 68 -6.45 -7.17 -1.11
CA VAL A 68 -5.76 -5.93 -0.70
C VAL A 68 -6.59 -5.20 0.35
N PHE A 69 -6.00 -5.01 1.53
CA PHE A 69 -6.67 -4.36 2.67
C PHE A 69 -6.57 -2.84 2.64
N SER A 70 -5.52 -2.31 2.05
CA SER A 70 -5.30 -0.87 1.99
C SER A 70 -4.33 -0.51 0.90
N VAL A 71 -4.31 0.79 0.54
CA VAL A 71 -3.35 1.32 -0.43
C VAL A 71 -2.65 2.54 0.15
N SER A 72 -1.34 2.61 -0.10
CA SER A 72 -0.51 3.79 0.17
C SER A 72 0.27 4.13 -1.09
N SER A 73 0.61 5.40 -1.27
CA SER A 73 1.42 5.75 -2.43
C SER A 73 2.45 6.83 -2.12
N SER A 74 3.60 6.71 -2.77
CA SER A 74 4.62 7.74 -2.82
C SER A 74 4.26 8.76 -3.90
N GLY A 75 4.65 10.01 -3.68
CA GLY A 75 4.44 11.08 -4.64
C GLY A 75 5.42 12.21 -4.42
N ASN A 76 5.17 13.33 -5.08
CA ASN A 76 5.95 14.54 -4.94
C ASN A 76 4.99 15.68 -4.59
N ARG A 77 5.23 16.34 -3.46
CA ARG A 77 4.36 17.44 -2.99
C ARG A 77 4.35 18.64 -3.95
N ASN A 78 5.35 18.75 -4.79
CA ASN A 78 5.38 19.79 -5.83
C ASN A 78 4.27 19.61 -6.87
N TRP A 79 3.64 18.45 -6.93
CA TRP A 79 2.52 18.19 -7.86
C TRP A 79 1.17 18.73 -7.33
N GLY A 80 1.15 19.36 -6.16
CA GLY A 80 -0.07 19.96 -5.59
C GLY A 80 -1.20 18.95 -5.45
N PRO A 81 -2.40 19.22 -6.06
CA PRO A 81 -3.55 18.31 -5.94
C PRO A 81 -3.29 16.90 -6.44
N ASN A 82 -2.26 16.69 -7.25
CA ASN A 82 -1.91 15.37 -7.78
C ASN A 82 -0.94 14.61 -6.88
N TYR A 83 -0.58 15.16 -5.73
CA TYR A 83 0.31 14.52 -4.78
C TYR A 83 -0.28 13.18 -4.31
N GLY A 84 0.45 12.10 -4.58
CA GLY A 84 0.04 10.77 -4.15
C GLY A 84 -1.31 10.31 -4.69
N LEU A 85 -1.77 10.86 -5.79
CA LEU A 85 -3.12 10.65 -6.31
C LEU A 85 -3.39 9.20 -6.70
N ALA A 86 -2.35 8.40 -6.98
CA ALA A 86 -2.51 6.98 -7.29
C ALA A 86 -3.26 6.25 -6.17
N ALA A 87 -2.94 6.53 -4.89
CA ALA A 87 -3.65 5.92 -3.77
C ALA A 87 -5.12 6.32 -3.74
N ASN A 88 -5.44 7.59 -4.03
CA ASN A 88 -6.83 8.05 -4.09
C ASN A 88 -7.62 7.33 -5.18
N LYS A 89 -7.04 7.20 -6.37
CA LYS A 89 -7.68 6.52 -7.50
C LYS A 89 -7.94 5.05 -7.21
N ILE A 90 -6.95 4.35 -6.66
CA ILE A 90 -7.09 2.94 -6.31
C ILE A 90 -8.13 2.77 -5.20
N SER A 91 -8.06 3.60 -4.16
CA SER A 91 -9.03 3.56 -3.06
C SER A 91 -10.46 3.72 -3.57
N HIS A 92 -10.68 4.68 -4.45
CA HIS A 92 -12.00 4.95 -5.02
C HIS A 92 -12.45 3.83 -5.96
N ASP A 93 -11.60 3.43 -6.91
CA ASP A 93 -11.99 2.52 -7.99
C ASP A 93 -12.18 1.08 -7.49
N PHE A 94 -11.46 0.67 -6.47
CA PHE A 94 -11.50 -0.68 -5.94
C PHE A 94 -12.15 -0.77 -4.55
N ASP A 95 -12.63 0.34 -4.02
CA ASP A 95 -13.33 0.42 -2.73
C ASP A 95 -12.50 -0.16 -1.59
N ILE A 96 -11.25 0.27 -1.46
CA ILE A 96 -10.37 -0.11 -0.37
C ILE A 96 -9.85 1.12 0.38
N PRO A 97 -9.55 0.98 1.69
CA PRO A 97 -9.09 2.12 2.48
C PRO A 97 -7.77 2.68 1.98
N LEU A 98 -7.65 4.02 1.99
CA LEU A 98 -6.38 4.70 1.79
C LEU A 98 -5.67 4.77 3.13
N ALA A 99 -4.48 4.15 3.24
CA ALA A 99 -3.72 4.14 4.48
C ALA A 99 -2.92 5.43 4.65
N MET A 100 -2.04 5.74 3.70
CA MET A 100 -1.31 7.02 3.75
C MET A 100 -0.70 7.36 2.41
N LYS A 101 -0.24 8.61 2.31
CA LYS A 101 0.61 9.09 1.23
C LYS A 101 1.89 9.63 1.84
N PHE A 102 3.00 9.46 1.15
CA PHE A 102 4.29 9.97 1.61
C PHE A 102 5.09 10.52 0.44
N GLU A 103 6.04 11.40 0.75
CA GLU A 103 6.87 12.03 -0.28
C GLU A 103 8.12 11.20 -0.50
N LEU A 104 8.40 10.87 -1.77
CA LEU A 104 9.61 10.16 -2.20
C LEU A 104 9.82 8.86 -1.43
N SER A 105 10.91 8.74 -0.68
CA SER A 105 11.22 7.53 0.11
C SER A 105 10.63 7.55 1.52
N GLY A 106 9.95 8.63 1.88
CA GLY A 106 9.42 8.82 3.23
C GLY A 106 10.50 9.19 4.25
N THR A 107 10.08 9.87 5.30
CA THR A 107 10.92 10.15 6.46
C THR A 107 10.76 9.03 7.49
N MET A 108 11.60 9.01 8.52
CA MET A 108 11.41 8.06 9.64
C MET A 108 10.07 8.27 10.33
N GLU A 109 9.60 9.49 10.40
CA GLU A 109 8.26 9.78 10.93
C GLU A 109 7.18 9.14 10.06
N ASP A 110 7.29 9.25 8.73
CA ASP A 110 6.37 8.61 7.80
C ASP A 110 6.37 7.09 7.97
N ILE A 111 7.54 6.50 8.14
CA ILE A 111 7.69 5.05 8.31
C ILE A 111 7.03 4.60 9.60
N ASN A 112 7.27 5.30 10.71
CA ASN A 112 6.64 4.97 11.99
C ASN A 112 5.12 5.14 11.92
N GLN A 113 4.64 6.18 11.25
CA GLN A 113 3.21 6.41 11.05
C GLN A 113 2.59 5.28 10.24
N PHE A 114 3.25 4.85 9.17
CA PHE A 114 2.78 3.75 8.33
C PHE A 114 2.66 2.46 9.14
N ILE A 115 3.69 2.15 9.92
CA ILE A 115 3.69 0.95 10.76
C ILE A 115 2.50 0.96 11.74
N ASP A 116 2.26 2.10 12.38
CA ASP A 116 1.15 2.23 13.32
C ASP A 116 -0.22 2.08 12.62
N ILE A 117 -0.38 2.69 11.45
CA ILE A 117 -1.62 2.58 10.68
C ILE A 117 -1.89 1.13 10.31
N ILE A 118 -0.89 0.42 9.82
CA ILE A 118 -1.05 -0.97 9.39
C ILE A 118 -1.35 -1.87 10.58
N LYS A 119 -0.68 -1.68 11.70
CA LYS A 119 -0.96 -2.46 12.93
C LYS A 119 -2.39 -2.24 13.42
N ASN A 120 -2.85 -1.01 13.43
CA ASN A 120 -4.21 -0.69 13.87
C ASN A 120 -5.25 -1.26 12.93
N GLN A 121 -5.02 -1.16 11.62
CA GLN A 121 -5.92 -1.70 10.61
C GLN A 121 -5.99 -3.22 10.67
N TYR A 122 -4.86 -3.88 10.87
CA TYR A 122 -4.81 -5.34 11.04
C TYR A 122 -5.64 -5.77 12.26
N ASN A 123 -5.51 -5.07 13.37
CA ASN A 123 -6.27 -5.36 14.59
C ASN A 123 -7.77 -5.15 14.38
N ASP A 124 -8.16 -4.09 13.71
CA ASP A 124 -9.55 -3.78 13.40
C ASP A 124 -10.17 -4.83 12.49
N SER A 125 -9.46 -5.27 11.46
CA SER A 125 -9.91 -6.33 10.56
C SER A 125 -10.11 -7.64 11.32
N LYS A 126 -9.20 -7.97 12.24
CA LYS A 126 -9.29 -9.17 13.06
C LYS A 126 -10.49 -9.10 14.00
N ARG A 127 -10.72 -7.94 14.64
CA ARG A 127 -11.90 -7.71 15.48
C ARG A 127 -13.19 -7.79 14.67
N GLY A 128 -13.20 -7.22 13.47
CA GLY A 128 -14.34 -7.29 12.58
C GLY A 128 -14.71 -8.72 12.22
N SER A 129 -13.72 -9.55 11.90
CA SER A 129 -13.93 -10.96 11.62
C SER A 129 -14.52 -11.69 12.83
N GLN A 130 -14.02 -11.41 14.02
CA GLN A 130 -14.55 -12.00 15.25
C GLN A 130 -16.01 -11.59 15.50
N LYS A 131 -16.35 -10.33 15.24
CA LYS A 131 -17.73 -9.85 15.35
C LYS A 131 -18.66 -10.55 14.39
N LEU A 132 -18.22 -10.77 13.16
CA LEU A 132 -19.00 -11.47 12.16
C LEU A 132 -19.22 -12.94 12.54
N ASP A 133 -18.22 -13.57 13.12
CA ASP A 133 -18.31 -14.96 13.58
C ASP A 133 -19.30 -15.12 14.76
N ILE A 134 -19.47 -14.08 15.55
CA ILE A 134 -20.39 -14.06 16.68
C ILE A 134 -21.84 -13.78 16.22
N ALA A 135 -21.96 -13.01 15.18
CA ALA A 135 -23.26 -12.62 14.66
C ALA A 135 -23.87 -13.72 13.79
#